data_2fa50127a581882f1859ce784244bd7c
#
_entry.id   2fa50127a581882f1859ce784244bd7c
#
_cell.length_a   1.000
_cell.length_b   1.000
_cell.length_c   1.000
_cell.angle_alpha   90.00
_cell.angle_beta   90.00
_cell.angle_gamma   90.00
#
_symmetry.space_group_name_H-M   'P 1'
#
loop_
_entity.id
_entity.type
_entity.pdbx_description
1 polymer ?
#
loop_
_entity_poly.entity_id
_entity_poly.type
_entity_poly.pdbx_seq_one_letter_code
_entity_poly.pdbx_strand_id
1 'polypeptide(L)'
;DEGDGTGAYALYKILYDACNQKLIEDDYSTTDWEGCKAMINNGEIGCMVLGSWAVPQMQAAGDNGADIGYMSFPITVDGKQYATAGPDYCYGINKNSSADNQLASMIFVKFMVEKSGFSYDEGGLPALRSDTNLPELYSAFDGIEFVVDTPAEAGKEQVLNDLNTESELMINQGGNTKLMEIVEHGFNDD
;
A
#
# COMPACT_ATOMS: atom_id res chain seq x y z
N ASP A 1 19.49 -8.86 -6.87
CA ASP A 1 20.18 -9.87 -6.11
C ASP A 1 19.23 -10.51 -5.12
N GLU A 2 18.90 -11.77 -5.33
CA GLU A 2 17.89 -12.54 -4.58
C GLU A 2 18.49 -13.33 -3.41
N GLY A 3 19.75 -13.06 -3.10
CA GLY A 3 20.48 -13.77 -2.06
C GLY A 3 20.05 -13.44 -0.65
N ASP A 4 20.36 -14.34 0.27
CA ASP A 4 20.19 -14.14 1.72
C ASP A 4 20.88 -12.83 2.15
N GLY A 5 20.18 -12.04 2.95
CA GLY A 5 20.62 -10.71 3.40
C GLY A 5 20.18 -9.54 2.53
N THR A 6 19.46 -9.77 1.42
CA THR A 6 18.83 -8.70 0.66
C THR A 6 17.42 -8.38 1.18
N GLY A 7 16.94 -7.14 0.95
CA GLY A 7 15.57 -6.75 1.32
C GLY A 7 14.50 -7.55 0.58
N ALA A 8 14.73 -7.88 -0.69
CA ALA A 8 13.84 -8.71 -1.50
C ALA A 8 13.72 -10.14 -0.92
N TYR A 9 14.85 -10.75 -0.60
CA TYR A 9 14.86 -12.08 0.04
C TYR A 9 14.09 -12.06 1.37
N ALA A 10 14.33 -11.07 2.22
CA ALA A 10 13.65 -10.95 3.51
C ALA A 10 12.14 -10.84 3.34
N LEU A 11 11.67 -10.06 2.36
CA LEU A 11 10.24 -9.91 2.05
C LEU A 11 9.61 -11.24 1.59
N TYR A 12 10.24 -11.89 0.62
CA TYR A 12 9.74 -13.16 0.06
C TYR A 12 9.78 -14.28 1.10
N LYS A 13 10.83 -14.29 1.92
CA LYS A 13 10.94 -15.26 3.01
C LYS A 13 9.82 -15.12 4.05
N ILE A 14 9.43 -13.92 4.42
CA ILE A 14 8.31 -13.69 5.34
C ILE A 14 7.02 -14.28 4.74
N LEU A 15 6.76 -14.03 3.46
CA LEU A 15 5.58 -14.56 2.78
C LEU A 15 5.61 -16.10 2.72
N TYR A 16 6.74 -16.67 2.30
CA TYR A 16 6.95 -18.12 2.29
C TYR A 16 6.73 -18.74 3.66
N ASP A 17 7.39 -18.21 4.69
CA ASP A 17 7.31 -18.73 6.06
C ASP A 17 5.88 -18.66 6.62
N ALA A 18 5.13 -17.60 6.31
CA ALA A 18 3.73 -17.47 6.71
C ALA A 18 2.86 -18.57 6.07
N CYS A 19 3.07 -18.85 4.80
CA CYS A 19 2.36 -19.92 4.08
C CYS A 19 2.77 -21.31 4.60
N ASN A 20 4.06 -21.55 4.77
CA ASN A 20 4.60 -22.83 5.24
C ASN A 20 4.14 -23.15 6.67
N GLN A 21 4.07 -22.16 7.55
CA GLN A 21 3.58 -22.31 8.91
C GLN A 21 2.04 -22.29 9.03
N LYS A 22 1.33 -22.21 7.89
CA LYS A 22 -0.15 -22.18 7.87
C LYS A 22 -0.73 -20.99 8.67
N LEU A 23 -0.08 -19.83 8.57
CA LEU A 23 -0.51 -18.59 9.21
C LEU A 23 -1.42 -17.72 8.33
N ILE A 24 -1.76 -18.21 7.15
CA ILE A 24 -2.65 -17.56 6.19
C ILE A 24 -3.94 -18.39 6.03
N GLU A 25 -4.92 -17.82 5.34
CA GLU A 25 -6.16 -18.52 4.99
C GLU A 25 -5.91 -19.82 4.18
N ASP A 26 -6.75 -20.83 4.40
CA ASP A 26 -6.65 -22.12 3.67
C ASP A 26 -6.89 -21.97 2.16
N ASP A 27 -7.78 -21.08 1.77
CA ASP A 27 -8.06 -20.75 0.36
C ASP A 27 -7.59 -19.34 0.01
N TYR A 28 -6.31 -19.19 -0.23
CA TYR A 28 -5.69 -17.94 -0.64
C TYR A 28 -6.09 -17.45 -2.04
N SER A 29 -6.82 -18.26 -2.80
CA SER A 29 -7.28 -17.92 -4.17
C SER A 29 -8.58 -17.13 -4.19
N THR A 30 -9.36 -17.18 -3.11
CA THR A 30 -10.70 -16.57 -3.01
C THR A 30 -10.88 -15.74 -1.75
N THR A 31 -9.99 -14.78 -1.51
CA THR A 31 -10.07 -13.89 -0.34
C THR A 31 -11.37 -13.06 -0.35
N ASP A 32 -12.13 -13.17 0.74
CA ASP A 32 -13.29 -12.29 0.99
C ASP A 32 -12.82 -10.95 1.56
N TRP A 33 -12.58 -10.00 0.67
CA TRP A 33 -12.12 -8.67 1.03
C TRP A 33 -13.02 -7.95 2.04
N GLU A 34 -14.32 -7.98 1.85
CA GLU A 34 -15.26 -7.32 2.78
C GLU A 34 -15.31 -8.02 4.13
N GLY A 35 -15.30 -9.37 4.13
CA GLY A 35 -15.27 -10.16 5.35
C GLY A 35 -13.98 -9.97 6.15
N CYS A 36 -12.83 -9.86 5.50
CA CYS A 36 -11.54 -9.64 6.16
C CYS A 36 -11.52 -8.40 7.08
N LYS A 37 -12.25 -7.34 6.73
CA LYS A 37 -12.34 -6.13 7.56
C LYS A 37 -12.99 -6.43 8.93
N ALA A 38 -14.06 -7.22 8.93
CA ALA A 38 -14.69 -7.64 10.18
C ALA A 38 -13.81 -8.63 10.95
N MET A 39 -13.15 -9.55 10.27
CA MET A 39 -12.28 -10.56 10.88
C MET A 39 -11.10 -9.94 11.61
N ILE A 40 -10.41 -8.93 11.02
CA ILE A 40 -9.33 -8.23 11.73
C ILE A 40 -9.87 -7.41 12.90
N ASN A 41 -11.04 -6.77 12.76
CA ASN A 41 -11.68 -6.03 13.83
C ASN A 41 -12.06 -6.92 15.02
N ASN A 42 -12.49 -8.15 14.75
CA ASN A 42 -12.85 -9.14 15.77
C ASN A 42 -11.66 -9.93 16.32
N GLY A 43 -10.45 -9.71 15.82
CA GLY A 43 -9.24 -10.41 16.25
C GLY A 43 -9.07 -11.84 15.70
N GLU A 44 -9.82 -12.19 14.67
CA GLU A 44 -9.67 -13.46 13.94
C GLU A 44 -8.47 -13.44 13.01
N ILE A 45 -8.13 -12.26 12.48
CA ILE A 45 -6.91 -11.99 11.72
C ILE A 45 -6.00 -11.10 12.55
N GLY A 46 -4.75 -11.51 12.76
CA GLY A 46 -3.79 -10.79 13.57
C GLY A 46 -3.14 -9.60 12.87
N CYS A 47 -2.94 -9.68 11.54
CA CYS A 47 -2.38 -8.59 10.75
C CYS A 47 -2.73 -8.72 9.27
N MET A 48 -2.74 -7.60 8.56
CA MET A 48 -2.88 -7.52 7.10
C MET A 48 -1.89 -6.51 6.54
N VAL A 49 -1.36 -6.78 5.35
CA VAL A 49 -0.43 -5.87 4.66
C VAL A 49 -1.21 -5.05 3.64
N LEU A 50 -1.46 -3.79 3.97
CA LEU A 50 -2.29 -2.89 3.17
C LEU A 50 -1.80 -1.44 3.29
N GLY A 51 -2.36 -0.57 2.47
CA GLY A 51 -2.13 0.87 2.57
C GLY A 51 -2.91 1.52 3.72
N SER A 52 -2.52 2.74 4.08
CA SER A 52 -3.13 3.54 5.15
C SER A 52 -4.64 3.75 4.98
N TRP A 53 -5.11 3.81 3.74
CA TRP A 53 -6.53 3.94 3.38
C TRP A 53 -7.43 2.81 3.93
N ALA A 54 -6.85 1.63 4.20
CA ALA A 54 -7.60 0.49 4.72
C ALA A 54 -7.89 0.61 6.23
N VAL A 55 -7.09 1.36 6.97
CA VAL A 55 -7.20 1.48 8.43
C VAL A 55 -8.56 2.00 8.87
N PRO A 56 -9.08 3.14 8.36
CA PRO A 56 -10.40 3.62 8.75
C PRO A 56 -11.52 2.61 8.43
N GLN A 57 -11.40 1.88 7.33
CA GLN A 57 -12.39 0.87 6.95
C GLN A 57 -12.41 -0.31 7.92
N MET A 58 -11.25 -0.78 8.34
CA MET A 58 -11.13 -1.84 9.33
C MET A 58 -11.58 -1.41 10.73
N GLN A 59 -11.25 -0.19 11.11
CA GLN A 59 -11.71 0.40 12.38
C GLN A 59 -13.24 0.53 12.42
N ALA A 60 -13.87 0.86 11.30
CA ALA A 60 -15.32 1.01 11.19
C ALA A 60 -16.07 -0.33 11.03
N ALA A 61 -15.37 -1.46 10.84
CA ALA A 61 -16.00 -2.74 10.54
C ALA A 61 -16.57 -3.50 11.75
N GLY A 62 -16.42 -2.96 12.96
CA GLY A 62 -16.94 -3.58 14.20
C GLY A 62 -16.67 -2.72 15.43
N ASP A 63 -16.86 -3.31 16.60
CA ASP A 63 -16.80 -2.60 17.89
C ASP A 63 -15.38 -2.37 18.42
N ASN A 64 -14.36 -3.07 17.87
CA ASN A 64 -13.00 -3.04 18.36
C ASN A 64 -12.06 -2.16 17.52
N GLY A 65 -12.60 -1.15 16.85
CA GLY A 65 -11.83 -0.26 15.99
C GLY A 65 -10.65 0.44 16.69
N ALA A 66 -10.75 0.68 18.00
CA ALA A 66 -9.67 1.27 18.79
C ALA A 66 -8.44 0.35 18.95
N ASP A 67 -8.60 -0.95 18.73
CA ASP A 67 -7.52 -1.94 18.82
C ASP A 67 -6.77 -2.12 17.50
N ILE A 68 -7.26 -1.50 16.41
CA ILE A 68 -6.65 -1.56 15.09
C ILE A 68 -5.57 -0.49 14.99
N GLY A 69 -4.31 -0.92 14.96
CA GLY A 69 -3.15 -0.07 14.75
C GLY A 69 -2.59 -0.14 13.32
N TYR A 70 -1.66 0.74 13.01
CA TYR A 70 -0.94 0.75 11.74
C TYR A 70 0.55 0.89 11.99
N MET A 71 1.38 0.14 11.26
CA MET A 71 2.83 0.18 11.41
C MET A 71 3.51 0.02 10.06
N SER A 72 4.76 0.44 9.96
CA SER A 72 5.59 0.13 8.79
C SER A 72 5.83 -1.38 8.69
N PHE A 73 6.06 -1.86 7.46
CA PHE A 73 6.41 -3.26 7.26
C PHE A 73 7.69 -3.61 8.05
N PRO A 74 7.73 -4.72 8.82
CA PRO A 74 8.78 -5.00 9.80
C PRO A 74 10.08 -5.51 9.17
N ILE A 75 10.58 -4.82 8.14
CA ILE A 75 11.87 -5.09 7.50
C ILE A 75 12.80 -3.91 7.72
N THR A 76 14.04 -4.22 8.09
CA THR A 76 15.11 -3.24 8.21
C THR A 76 16.11 -3.43 7.08
N VAL A 77 16.37 -2.37 6.33
CA VAL A 77 17.40 -2.33 5.27
C VAL A 77 18.45 -1.31 5.68
N ASP A 78 19.70 -1.72 5.76
CA ASP A 78 20.84 -0.88 6.20
C ASP A 78 20.57 -0.13 7.53
N GLY A 79 19.91 -0.81 8.46
CA GLY A 79 19.62 -0.27 9.79
C GLY A 79 18.46 0.72 9.84
N LYS A 80 17.72 0.88 8.77
CA LYS A 80 16.55 1.78 8.67
C LYS A 80 15.29 1.02 8.27
N GLN A 81 14.16 1.55 8.70
CA GLN A 81 12.85 1.12 8.20
C GLN A 81 12.31 2.15 7.22
N TYR A 82 11.58 1.66 6.23
CA TYR A 82 11.02 2.46 5.15
C TYR A 82 9.52 2.20 5.01
N ALA A 83 8.81 3.21 4.54
CA ALA A 83 7.44 3.08 4.07
C ALA A 83 7.31 3.70 2.69
N THR A 84 6.55 3.07 1.81
CA THR A 84 6.24 3.65 0.51
C THR A 84 5.15 4.69 0.66
N ALA A 85 5.28 5.82 -0.04
CA ALA A 85 4.25 6.82 -0.17
C ALA A 85 4.03 7.14 -1.65
N GLY A 86 2.78 7.35 -2.02
CA GLY A 86 2.42 7.68 -3.41
C GLY A 86 1.04 8.32 -3.47
N PRO A 87 0.70 8.93 -4.62
CA PRO A 87 -0.64 9.45 -4.83
C PRO A 87 -1.63 8.29 -4.92
N ASP A 88 -2.68 8.33 -4.11
CA ASP A 88 -3.75 7.34 -4.12
C ASP A 88 -4.93 7.81 -4.98
N TYR A 89 -5.45 9.00 -4.69
CA TYR A 89 -6.57 9.59 -5.43
C TYR A 89 -6.11 10.68 -6.38
N CYS A 90 -6.59 10.61 -7.63
CA CYS A 90 -6.31 11.61 -8.65
C CYS A 90 -7.60 12.25 -9.15
N TYR A 91 -7.57 13.57 -9.36
CA TYR A 91 -8.67 14.31 -9.96
C TYR A 91 -8.34 14.67 -11.41
N GLY A 92 -9.17 14.24 -12.33
CA GLY A 92 -9.06 14.60 -13.74
C GLY A 92 -10.17 15.57 -14.18
N ILE A 93 -9.82 16.61 -14.92
CA ILE A 93 -10.79 17.52 -15.53
C ILE A 93 -10.86 17.22 -17.02
N ASN A 94 -12.08 16.94 -17.53
CA ASN A 94 -12.28 16.66 -18.94
C ASN A 94 -12.03 17.92 -19.77
N LYS A 95 -10.95 17.93 -20.53
CA LYS A 95 -10.53 19.05 -21.41
C LYS A 95 -11.54 19.33 -22.54
N ASN A 96 -12.43 18.38 -22.86
CA ASN A 96 -13.42 18.52 -23.93
C ASN A 96 -14.79 19.01 -23.41
N SER A 97 -14.94 19.25 -22.11
CA SER A 97 -16.16 19.85 -21.56
C SER A 97 -16.21 21.36 -21.81
N SER A 98 -17.38 21.98 -21.61
CA SER A 98 -17.51 23.44 -21.76
C SER A 98 -16.61 24.18 -20.76
N ALA A 99 -16.25 25.42 -21.07
CA ALA A 99 -15.44 26.28 -20.21
C ALA A 99 -16.06 26.43 -18.80
N ASP A 100 -17.36 26.58 -18.72
CA ASP A 100 -18.07 26.69 -17.44
C ASP A 100 -17.99 25.41 -16.62
N ASN A 101 -18.12 24.24 -17.26
CA ASN A 101 -17.95 22.95 -16.59
C ASN A 101 -16.50 22.73 -16.15
N GLN A 102 -15.53 23.12 -16.94
CA GLN A 102 -14.11 23.06 -16.54
C GLN A 102 -13.84 23.94 -15.33
N LEU A 103 -14.37 25.17 -15.32
CA LEU A 103 -14.23 26.09 -14.19
C LEU A 103 -14.91 25.52 -12.93
N ALA A 104 -16.12 25.01 -13.05
CA ALA A 104 -16.82 24.37 -11.92
C ALA A 104 -16.03 23.17 -11.38
N SER A 105 -15.46 22.34 -12.26
CA SER A 105 -14.62 21.20 -11.89
C SER A 105 -13.34 21.66 -11.17
N MET A 106 -12.69 22.71 -11.63
CA MET A 106 -11.52 23.27 -10.94
C MET A 106 -11.85 23.77 -9.54
N ILE A 107 -13.00 24.44 -9.36
CA ILE A 107 -13.47 24.90 -8.05
C ILE A 107 -13.72 23.69 -7.13
N PHE A 108 -14.35 22.64 -7.64
CA PHE A 108 -14.57 21.42 -6.88
C PHE A 108 -13.27 20.74 -6.47
N VAL A 109 -12.33 20.54 -7.40
CA VAL A 109 -11.03 19.96 -7.09
C VAL A 109 -10.28 20.78 -6.04
N LYS A 110 -10.30 22.11 -6.17
CA LYS A 110 -9.70 23.00 -5.17
C LYS A 110 -10.35 22.82 -3.79
N PHE A 111 -11.68 22.73 -3.73
CA PHE A 111 -12.38 22.45 -2.48
C PHE A 111 -11.96 21.10 -1.89
N MET A 112 -11.89 20.04 -2.69
CA MET A 112 -11.49 18.71 -2.24
C MET A 112 -10.08 18.70 -1.66
N VAL A 113 -9.14 19.40 -2.28
CA VAL A 113 -7.73 19.44 -1.82
C VAL A 113 -7.55 20.34 -0.60
N GLU A 114 -8.24 21.48 -0.54
CA GLU A 114 -7.94 22.52 0.46
C GLU A 114 -8.90 22.54 1.66
N LYS A 115 -10.12 21.97 1.53
CA LYS A 115 -11.21 22.22 2.47
C LYS A 115 -12.01 20.99 2.89
N SER A 116 -12.00 19.92 2.11
CA SER A 116 -12.91 18.79 2.36
C SER A 116 -12.54 17.95 3.57
N GLY A 117 -11.26 17.93 3.98
CA GLY A 117 -10.77 16.96 4.96
C GLY A 117 -10.63 15.54 4.43
N PHE A 118 -10.96 15.29 3.16
CA PHE A 118 -11.03 13.96 2.57
C PHE A 118 -9.76 13.12 2.78
N SER A 119 -8.57 13.70 2.56
CA SER A 119 -7.32 12.96 2.77
C SER A 119 -7.16 12.48 4.21
N TYR A 120 -7.52 13.31 5.18
CA TYR A 120 -7.46 12.95 6.60
C TYR A 120 -8.44 11.82 6.93
N ASP A 121 -9.69 11.97 6.51
CA ASP A 121 -10.77 11.01 6.79
C ASP A 121 -10.50 9.62 6.18
N GLU A 122 -9.82 9.59 5.02
CA GLU A 122 -9.41 8.36 4.33
C GLU A 122 -8.03 7.83 4.77
N GLY A 123 -7.46 8.34 5.86
CA GLY A 123 -6.17 7.89 6.38
C GLY A 123 -4.98 8.24 5.48
N GLY A 124 -5.11 9.25 4.62
CA GLY A 124 -4.08 9.71 3.70
C GLY A 124 -3.25 10.87 4.21
N LEU A 125 -2.13 11.12 3.55
CA LEU A 125 -1.33 12.32 3.75
C LEU A 125 -1.95 13.49 2.96
N PRO A 126 -1.97 14.73 3.51
CA PRO A 126 -2.51 15.86 2.79
C PRO A 126 -1.63 16.22 1.58
N ALA A 127 -2.28 16.52 0.44
CA ALA A 127 -1.59 17.01 -0.75
C ALA A 127 -1.11 18.46 -0.60
N LEU A 128 -1.75 19.23 0.26
CA LEU A 128 -1.43 20.63 0.51
C LEU A 128 -0.27 20.73 1.51
N ARG A 129 0.88 21.26 1.11
CA ARG A 129 2.08 21.38 1.97
C ARG A 129 1.89 22.19 3.24
N SER A 130 0.93 23.11 3.27
CA SER A 130 0.62 23.93 4.45
C SER A 130 -0.32 23.20 5.42
N ASP A 131 -0.90 22.08 5.05
CA ASP A 131 -1.73 21.28 5.92
C ASP A 131 -0.83 20.31 6.70
N THR A 132 -0.77 20.50 8.00
CA THR A 132 0.02 19.67 8.92
C THR A 132 -0.86 18.75 9.75
N ASN A 133 -2.16 18.67 9.44
CA ASN A 133 -3.08 17.79 10.13
C ASN A 133 -2.92 16.36 9.60
N LEU A 134 -2.30 15.51 10.39
CA LEU A 134 -2.07 14.11 10.04
C LEU A 134 -2.97 13.20 10.88
N PRO A 135 -3.55 12.15 10.28
CA PRO A 135 -4.22 11.11 11.04
C PRO A 135 -3.31 10.51 12.13
N GLU A 136 -3.90 10.17 13.28
CA GLU A 136 -3.16 9.60 14.41
C GLU A 136 -2.43 8.29 14.06
N LEU A 137 -2.94 7.55 13.08
CA LEU A 137 -2.30 6.33 12.59
C LEU A 137 -0.83 6.52 12.18
N TYR A 138 -0.42 7.74 11.80
CA TYR A 138 0.97 8.04 11.45
C TYR A 138 1.89 8.24 12.66
N SER A 139 1.39 8.24 13.89
CA SER A 139 2.24 8.30 15.09
C SER A 139 3.21 7.13 15.21
N ALA A 140 2.87 5.97 14.62
CA ALA A 140 3.73 4.80 14.57
C ALA A 140 4.87 4.91 13.52
N PHE A 141 4.92 6.00 12.74
CA PHE A 141 5.90 6.22 11.67
C PHE A 141 7.02 7.19 12.07
N ASP A 142 7.16 7.51 13.35
CA ASP A 142 8.28 8.33 13.81
C ASP A 142 9.60 7.61 13.54
N GLY A 143 10.52 8.29 12.86
CA GLY A 143 11.79 7.72 12.44
C GLY A 143 11.75 6.82 11.19
N ILE A 144 10.59 6.60 10.58
CA ILE A 144 10.44 5.88 9.33
C ILE A 144 10.72 6.82 8.15
N GLU A 145 11.54 6.37 7.20
CA GLU A 145 11.84 7.12 5.98
C GLU A 145 10.80 6.79 4.89
N PHE A 146 10.08 7.83 4.42
CA PHE A 146 9.15 7.65 3.31
C PHE A 146 9.88 7.68 1.97
N VAL A 147 9.63 6.68 1.15
CA VAL A 147 10.14 6.59 -0.22
C VAL A 147 8.98 6.66 -1.22
N VAL A 148 9.23 7.29 -2.34
CA VAL A 148 8.27 7.44 -3.44
C VAL A 148 8.85 6.86 -4.70
N ASP A 149 7.99 6.35 -5.58
CA ASP A 149 8.40 5.94 -6.91
C ASP A 149 8.91 7.16 -7.69
N THR A 150 10.08 7.02 -8.28
CA THR A 150 10.65 8.01 -9.18
C THR A 150 10.61 7.48 -10.60
N PRO A 151 10.19 8.29 -11.60
CA PRO A 151 10.27 7.88 -12.99
C PRO A 151 11.72 7.66 -13.39
N ALA A 152 11.92 6.83 -14.42
CA ALA A 152 13.24 6.69 -15.02
C ALA A 152 13.77 8.06 -15.48
N GLU A 153 15.09 8.23 -15.43
CA GLU A 153 15.72 9.40 -16.03
C GLU A 153 15.36 9.47 -17.54
N ALA A 154 15.16 10.67 -18.04
CA ALA A 154 14.79 10.88 -19.43
C ALA A 154 15.81 10.18 -20.39
N GLY A 155 15.29 9.35 -21.26
CA GLY A 155 16.08 8.55 -22.20
C GLY A 155 16.59 7.22 -21.63
N LYS A 156 16.25 6.88 -20.38
CA LYS A 156 16.59 5.58 -19.74
C LYS A 156 15.38 4.72 -19.45
N GLU A 157 14.22 5.08 -19.98
CA GLU A 157 12.96 4.37 -19.75
C GLU A 157 13.04 2.90 -20.18
N GLN A 158 13.74 2.64 -21.31
CA GLN A 158 13.94 1.27 -21.81
C GLN A 158 14.85 0.46 -20.87
N VAL A 159 15.89 1.08 -20.32
CA VAL A 159 16.79 0.40 -19.37
C VAL A 159 16.03 -0.05 -18.11
N LEU A 160 15.15 0.81 -17.59
CA LEU A 160 14.31 0.45 -16.45
C LEU A 160 13.36 -0.71 -16.79
N ASN A 161 12.73 -0.66 -17.97
CA ASN A 161 11.84 -1.73 -18.43
C ASN A 161 12.58 -3.06 -18.61
N ASP A 162 13.78 -3.03 -19.19
CA ASP A 162 14.60 -4.22 -19.38
C ASP A 162 15.02 -4.83 -18.03
N LEU A 163 15.47 -4.00 -17.10
CA LEU A 163 15.83 -4.44 -15.74
C LEU A 163 14.63 -5.04 -15.00
N ASN A 164 13.46 -4.43 -15.07
CA ASN A 164 12.25 -4.96 -14.46
C ASN A 164 11.84 -6.31 -15.07
N THR A 165 12.00 -6.45 -16.38
CA THR A 165 11.66 -7.69 -17.10
C THR A 165 12.67 -8.80 -16.81
N GLU A 166 13.96 -8.49 -16.82
CA GLU A 166 15.03 -9.47 -16.60
C GLU A 166 15.13 -9.93 -15.16
N SER A 167 14.86 -9.04 -14.20
CA SER A 167 14.92 -9.39 -12.78
C SER A 167 13.72 -10.17 -12.28
N GLU A 168 12.59 -10.14 -13.03
CA GLU A 168 11.31 -10.71 -12.61
C GLU A 168 10.79 -10.21 -11.23
N LEU A 169 11.45 -9.18 -10.67
CA LEU A 169 11.11 -8.59 -9.38
C LEU A 169 9.98 -7.58 -9.46
N MET A 170 9.55 -7.23 -10.68
CA MET A 170 8.48 -6.26 -10.87
C MET A 170 7.13 -6.84 -10.48
N ILE A 171 6.65 -6.43 -9.33
CA ILE A 171 5.30 -6.69 -8.85
C ILE A 171 4.42 -5.58 -9.42
N ASN A 172 3.95 -5.73 -10.64
CA ASN A 172 2.98 -4.82 -11.23
C ASN A 172 1.55 -5.38 -11.13
N GLN A 173 0.57 -4.56 -11.47
CA GLN A 173 -0.85 -4.92 -11.40
C GLN A 173 -1.25 -6.14 -12.26
N GLY A 174 -0.40 -6.59 -13.16
CA GLY A 174 -0.61 -7.80 -13.98
C GLY A 174 0.28 -8.97 -13.60
N GLY A 175 1.21 -8.78 -12.65
CA GLY A 175 2.32 -9.69 -12.42
C GLY A 175 2.43 -10.25 -11.01
N ASN A 176 1.33 -10.65 -10.39
CA ASN A 176 1.39 -11.35 -9.11
C ASN A 176 1.94 -12.79 -9.23
N THR A 177 2.42 -13.20 -10.41
CA THR A 177 2.87 -14.57 -10.66
C THR A 177 3.94 -15.00 -9.68
N LYS A 178 4.98 -14.17 -9.47
CA LYS A 178 6.06 -14.49 -8.52
C LYS A 178 5.55 -14.62 -7.08
N LEU A 179 4.65 -13.75 -6.63
CA LEU A 179 4.05 -13.86 -5.30
C LEU A 179 3.20 -15.11 -5.16
N MET A 180 2.42 -15.44 -6.19
CA MET A 180 1.60 -16.66 -6.19
C MET A 180 2.46 -17.92 -6.19
N GLU A 181 3.58 -17.95 -6.92
CA GLU A 181 4.56 -19.03 -6.87
C GLU A 181 5.14 -19.21 -5.46
N ILE A 182 5.52 -18.12 -4.79
CA ILE A 182 6.04 -18.17 -3.42
C ILE A 182 4.98 -18.71 -2.44
N VAL A 183 3.73 -18.26 -2.58
CA VAL A 183 2.61 -18.76 -1.79
C VAL A 183 2.40 -20.25 -2.00
N GLU A 184 2.37 -20.72 -3.25
CA GLU A 184 2.19 -22.12 -3.61
C GLU A 184 3.31 -23.00 -3.08
N HIS A 185 4.57 -22.60 -3.27
CA HIS A 185 5.75 -23.31 -2.74
C HIS A 185 5.73 -23.34 -1.19
N GLY A 186 5.41 -22.22 -0.54
CA GLY A 186 5.27 -22.18 0.91
C GLY A 186 4.17 -23.13 1.42
N PHE A 187 3.04 -23.19 0.71
CA PHE A 187 1.94 -24.10 1.07
C PHE A 187 2.30 -25.58 0.94
N ASN A 188 3.08 -25.92 -0.09
CA ASN A 188 3.49 -27.28 -0.43
C ASN A 188 4.76 -27.73 0.31
N ASP A 189 5.46 -26.82 0.98
CA ASP A 189 6.73 -27.10 1.68
C ASP A 189 7.83 -27.55 0.70
N ASP A 190 7.98 -26.85 -0.45
CA ASP A 190 8.98 -27.12 -1.50
C ASP A 190 9.70 -25.85 -2.02
#